data_7f246ec12435f6019bafdf915c2b5bb1
#
_entry.id   7f246ec12435f6019bafdf915c2b5bb1
#
_cell.length_a   1.000
_cell.length_b   1.000
_cell.length_c   1.000
_cell.angle_alpha   90.00
_cell.angle_beta   90.00
_cell.angle_gamma   90.00
#
_symmetry.space_group_name_H-M   'P 1'
#
loop_
_entity.id
_entity.type
_entity.pdbx_description
1 polymer ?
#
loop_
_entity_poly.entity_id
_entity_poly.type
_entity_poly.pdbx_seq_one_letter_code
_entity_poly.pdbx_strand_id
1 'polypeptide(L)'
;MILKPTSMDTKTKPNKSFLIIGILALLWNIMGLFQFIMAAFMQDTMLETYGETYTPQQMELFLNTPSWYYVVFGICTITGVLASFALLLKKKIAVLLFLLSLITVLEVQGYWILGTQAIELLGTEAIIMPMLVIVTSIFLYFYSKGARQNNWLA
;
A
#
# COMPACT_ATOMS: atom_id res chain seq x y z
N MET A 1 29.78 13.60 42.56
CA MET A 1 29.44 12.28 41.98
C MET A 1 28.04 12.41 41.37
N ILE A 2 27.93 12.71 40.10
CA ILE A 2 26.63 12.93 39.41
C ILE A 2 26.15 11.56 38.92
N LEU A 3 25.10 11.06 39.56
CA LEU A 3 24.43 9.82 39.12
C LEU A 3 23.75 10.10 37.78
N LYS A 4 24.28 9.48 36.71
CA LYS A 4 23.65 9.42 35.40
C LYS A 4 22.31 8.69 35.56
N PRO A 5 21.18 9.28 35.13
CA PRO A 5 19.92 8.53 35.15
C PRO A 5 20.04 7.34 34.19
N THR A 6 20.00 6.15 34.74
CA THR A 6 19.86 4.92 33.94
C THR A 6 18.49 4.98 33.27
N SER A 7 18.45 5.28 31.98
CA SER A 7 17.24 5.16 31.20
C SER A 7 16.83 3.68 31.24
N MET A 8 15.83 3.36 32.05
CA MET A 8 15.17 2.06 32.00
C MET A 8 14.56 1.96 30.60
N ASP A 9 15.17 1.15 29.78
CA ASP A 9 14.67 0.74 28.46
C ASP A 9 13.47 -0.20 28.71
N THR A 10 12.32 0.39 29.07
CA THR A 10 11.09 -0.34 29.30
C THR A 10 10.58 -0.79 27.95
N LYS A 11 11.01 -1.98 27.51
CA LYS A 11 10.41 -2.68 26.37
C LYS A 11 8.93 -2.95 26.69
N THR A 12 8.07 -2.07 26.27
CA THR A 12 6.63 -2.28 26.35
C THR A 12 6.26 -3.41 25.37
N LYS A 13 5.57 -4.44 25.85
CA LYS A 13 5.09 -5.50 24.97
C LYS A 13 4.02 -4.93 24.01
N PRO A 14 4.05 -5.31 22.71
CA PRO A 14 2.96 -4.94 21.81
C PRO A 14 1.62 -5.43 22.34
N ASN A 15 0.60 -4.60 22.24
CA ASN A 15 -0.76 -4.97 22.61
C ASN A 15 -1.41 -5.89 21.55
N LYS A 16 -2.59 -6.45 21.86
CA LYS A 16 -3.33 -7.32 20.93
C LYS A 16 -3.66 -6.61 19.61
N SER A 17 -3.89 -5.28 19.66
CA SER A 17 -4.17 -4.47 18.47
C SER A 17 -3.03 -4.49 17.46
N PHE A 18 -1.77 -4.62 17.91
CA PHE A 18 -0.61 -4.72 17.02
C PHE A 18 -0.72 -5.92 16.06
N LEU A 19 -1.08 -7.08 16.60
CA LEU A 19 -1.25 -8.28 15.78
C LEU A 19 -2.42 -8.14 14.81
N ILE A 20 -3.55 -7.61 15.29
CA ILE A 20 -4.76 -7.39 14.46
C ILE A 20 -4.43 -6.44 13.29
N ILE A 21 -3.81 -5.29 13.58
CA ILE A 21 -3.44 -4.32 12.55
C ILE A 21 -2.43 -4.93 11.57
N GLY A 22 -1.45 -5.68 12.06
CA GLY A 22 -0.48 -6.36 11.21
C GLY A 22 -1.11 -7.38 10.24
N ILE A 23 -2.09 -8.17 10.72
CA ILE A 23 -2.83 -9.12 9.88
C ILE A 23 -3.70 -8.38 8.86
N LEU A 24 -4.45 -7.37 9.27
CA LEU A 24 -5.27 -6.57 8.36
C LEU A 24 -4.42 -5.87 7.31
N ALA A 25 -3.25 -5.33 7.69
CA ALA A 25 -2.30 -4.73 6.76
C ALA A 25 -1.80 -5.76 5.73
N LEU A 26 -1.48 -6.97 6.18
CA LEU A 26 -1.03 -8.04 5.28
C LEU A 26 -2.11 -8.44 4.29
N LEU A 27 -3.34 -8.66 4.75
CA LEU A 27 -4.48 -9.00 3.89
C LEU A 27 -4.76 -7.91 2.87
N TRP A 28 -4.75 -6.65 3.29
CA TRP A 28 -4.91 -5.48 2.42
C TRP A 28 -3.84 -5.43 1.32
N ASN A 29 -2.57 -5.60 1.68
CA ASN A 29 -1.47 -5.55 0.73
C ASN A 29 -1.43 -6.79 -0.20
N ILE A 30 -1.85 -7.98 0.27
CA ILE A 30 -2.01 -9.16 -0.59
C ILE A 30 -3.11 -8.91 -1.63
N MET A 31 -4.21 -8.29 -1.25
CA MET A 31 -5.28 -7.92 -2.19
C MET A 31 -4.76 -6.92 -3.24
N GLY A 32 -3.95 -5.94 -2.84
CA GLY A 32 -3.29 -5.02 -3.77
C GLY A 32 -2.33 -5.73 -4.72
N LEU A 33 -1.55 -6.69 -4.22
CA LEU A 33 -0.66 -7.51 -5.04
C LEU A 33 -1.45 -8.36 -6.06
N PHE A 34 -2.58 -8.92 -5.65
CA PHE A 34 -3.46 -9.65 -6.57
C PHE A 34 -3.98 -8.75 -7.68
N GLN A 35 -4.43 -7.54 -7.35
CA GLN A 35 -4.87 -6.55 -8.35
C GLN A 35 -3.75 -6.16 -9.32
N PHE A 36 -2.51 -6.01 -8.83
CA PHE A 36 -1.35 -5.78 -9.68
C PHE A 36 -1.12 -6.93 -10.66
N ILE A 37 -1.17 -8.18 -10.20
CA ILE A 37 -0.99 -9.36 -11.06
C ILE A 37 -2.08 -9.40 -12.14
N MET A 38 -3.33 -9.17 -11.78
CA MET A 38 -4.44 -9.10 -12.74
C MET A 38 -4.22 -8.01 -13.79
N ALA A 39 -3.87 -6.80 -13.35
CA ALA A 39 -3.70 -5.66 -14.25
C ALA A 39 -2.46 -5.79 -15.16
N ALA A 40 -1.36 -6.37 -14.68
CA ALA A 40 -0.10 -6.42 -15.42
C ALA A 40 0.04 -7.66 -16.32
N PHE A 41 -0.58 -8.79 -15.95
CA PHE A 41 -0.32 -10.08 -16.61
C PHE A 41 -1.58 -10.79 -17.12
N MET A 42 -2.77 -10.36 -16.71
CA MET A 42 -4.04 -11.02 -17.04
C MET A 42 -5.04 -10.06 -17.69
N GLN A 43 -4.55 -9.17 -18.58
CA GLN A 43 -5.39 -8.17 -19.25
C GLN A 43 -6.52 -8.81 -20.09
N ASP A 44 -6.26 -9.92 -20.76
CA ASP A 44 -7.28 -10.63 -21.54
C ASP A 44 -8.42 -11.13 -20.64
N THR A 45 -8.08 -11.68 -19.47
CA THR A 45 -9.06 -12.12 -18.47
C THR A 45 -9.86 -10.93 -17.91
N MET A 46 -9.23 -9.78 -17.73
CA MET A 46 -9.94 -8.55 -17.33
C MET A 46 -10.91 -8.09 -18.42
N LEU A 47 -10.50 -8.13 -19.68
CA LEU A 47 -11.35 -7.79 -20.83
C LEU A 47 -12.57 -8.72 -20.93
N GLU A 48 -12.39 -10.01 -20.77
CA GLU A 48 -13.47 -10.99 -20.76
C GLU A 48 -14.44 -10.79 -19.59
N THR A 49 -13.90 -10.47 -18.41
CA THR A 49 -14.70 -10.35 -17.18
C THR A 49 -15.47 -9.02 -17.12
N TYR A 50 -14.86 -7.95 -17.56
CA TYR A 50 -15.39 -6.57 -17.37
C TYR A 50 -15.75 -5.87 -18.69
N GLY A 51 -15.46 -6.47 -19.85
CA GLY A 51 -15.68 -5.85 -21.17
C GLY A 51 -17.13 -5.48 -21.45
N GLU A 52 -18.09 -6.19 -20.86
CA GLU A 52 -19.53 -5.86 -20.97
C GLU A 52 -19.96 -4.76 -19.98
N THR A 53 -19.17 -4.52 -18.93
CA THR A 53 -19.49 -3.56 -17.87
C THR A 53 -19.02 -2.14 -18.22
N TYR A 54 -17.92 -2.03 -18.96
CA TYR A 54 -17.31 -0.76 -19.32
C TYR A 54 -17.53 -0.39 -20.79
N THR A 55 -17.67 0.90 -21.05
CA THR A 55 -17.68 1.41 -22.45
C THR A 55 -16.31 1.22 -23.11
N PRO A 56 -16.22 1.20 -24.45
CA PRO A 56 -14.94 1.11 -25.16
C PRO A 56 -13.92 2.16 -24.72
N GLN A 57 -14.36 3.39 -24.45
CA GLN A 57 -13.50 4.49 -23.98
C GLN A 57 -12.98 4.26 -22.56
N GLN A 58 -13.83 3.74 -21.67
CA GLN A 58 -13.40 3.36 -20.30
C GLN A 58 -12.42 2.20 -20.35
N MET A 59 -12.63 1.24 -21.25
CA MET A 59 -11.73 0.11 -21.43
C MET A 59 -10.36 0.55 -21.97
N GLU A 60 -10.34 1.50 -22.91
CA GLU A 60 -9.12 2.09 -23.45
C GLU A 60 -8.26 2.76 -22.35
N LEU A 61 -8.89 3.36 -21.34
CA LEU A 61 -8.21 3.93 -20.19
C LEU A 61 -7.33 2.92 -19.45
N PHE A 62 -7.81 1.68 -19.29
CA PHE A 62 -7.06 0.60 -18.64
C PHE A 62 -5.99 0.00 -19.57
N LEU A 63 -6.27 -0.12 -20.86
CA LEU A 63 -5.36 -0.75 -21.84
C LEU A 63 -4.19 0.15 -22.22
N ASN A 64 -4.38 1.48 -22.25
CA ASN A 64 -3.35 2.44 -22.61
C ASN A 64 -2.46 2.87 -21.44
N THR A 65 -2.50 2.12 -20.34
CA THR A 65 -1.64 2.38 -19.17
C THR A 65 -0.16 2.15 -19.52
N PRO A 66 0.73 3.14 -19.30
CA PRO A 66 2.13 3.03 -19.70
C PRO A 66 2.89 1.97 -18.88
N SER A 67 3.88 1.33 -19.49
CA SER A 67 4.63 0.23 -18.86
C SER A 67 5.32 0.61 -17.54
N TRP A 68 5.79 1.86 -17.41
CA TRP A 68 6.42 2.32 -16.17
C TRP A 68 5.46 2.28 -14.97
N TYR A 69 4.17 2.53 -15.21
CA TYR A 69 3.12 2.46 -14.17
C TYR A 69 3.08 1.07 -13.53
N TYR A 70 3.12 0.01 -14.35
CA TYR A 70 3.12 -1.37 -13.84
C TYR A 70 4.37 -1.70 -13.03
N VAL A 71 5.54 -1.14 -13.42
CA VAL A 71 6.78 -1.31 -12.65
C VAL A 71 6.64 -0.68 -11.27
N VAL A 72 6.18 0.57 -11.20
CA VAL A 72 5.99 1.28 -9.93
C VAL A 72 4.90 0.62 -9.09
N PHE A 73 3.80 0.19 -9.73
CA PHE A 73 2.71 -0.52 -9.05
C PHE A 73 3.17 -1.86 -8.47
N GLY A 74 4.02 -2.61 -9.18
CA GLY A 74 4.66 -3.83 -8.67
C GLY A 74 5.54 -3.56 -7.46
N ILE A 75 6.39 -2.54 -7.51
CA ILE A 75 7.22 -2.11 -6.37
C ILE A 75 6.33 -1.74 -5.18
N CYS A 76 5.28 -0.97 -5.41
CA CYS A 76 4.32 -0.54 -4.41
C CYS A 76 3.72 -1.73 -3.64
N THR A 77 3.15 -2.69 -4.36
CA THR A 77 2.42 -3.83 -3.77
C THR A 77 3.37 -4.84 -3.13
N ILE A 78 4.50 -5.16 -3.77
CA ILE A 78 5.50 -6.08 -3.21
C ILE A 78 6.09 -5.51 -1.93
N THR A 79 6.49 -4.23 -1.91
CA THR A 79 7.04 -3.61 -0.70
C THR A 79 6.00 -3.50 0.41
N GLY A 80 4.73 -3.27 0.08
CA GLY A 80 3.63 -3.27 1.04
C GLY A 80 3.41 -4.63 1.71
N VAL A 81 3.44 -5.72 0.94
CA VAL A 81 3.36 -7.10 1.47
C VAL A 81 4.57 -7.40 2.36
N LEU A 82 5.78 -7.13 1.89
CA LEU A 82 7.01 -7.35 2.66
C LEU A 82 7.05 -6.51 3.94
N ALA A 83 6.57 -5.26 3.88
CA ALA A 83 6.47 -4.38 5.03
C ALA A 83 5.51 -4.93 6.09
N SER A 84 4.34 -5.43 5.67
CA SER A 84 3.34 -6.03 6.55
C SER A 84 3.88 -7.30 7.20
N PHE A 85 4.59 -8.12 6.43
CA PHE A 85 5.23 -9.32 6.95
C PHE A 85 6.35 -8.99 7.96
N ALA A 86 7.21 -8.01 7.62
CA ALA A 86 8.26 -7.52 8.51
C ALA A 86 7.68 -6.91 9.79
N LEU A 87 6.52 -6.22 9.71
CA LEU A 87 5.81 -5.68 10.88
C LEU A 87 5.37 -6.82 11.81
N LEU A 88 4.73 -7.87 11.29
CA LEU A 88 4.30 -9.04 12.05
C LEU A 88 5.48 -9.77 12.70
N LEU A 89 6.61 -9.85 11.99
CA LEU A 89 7.87 -10.38 12.51
C LEU A 89 8.61 -9.41 13.46
N LYS A 90 8.00 -8.25 13.75
CA LYS A 90 8.55 -7.20 14.62
C LYS A 90 9.92 -6.68 14.15
N LYS A 91 10.17 -6.60 12.84
CA LYS A 91 11.44 -6.13 12.28
C LYS A 91 11.39 -4.64 11.97
N LYS A 92 12.45 -3.90 12.35
CA LYS A 92 12.58 -2.45 12.10
C LYS A 92 12.53 -2.08 10.61
N ILE A 93 12.92 -3.00 9.72
CA ILE A 93 12.88 -2.80 8.27
C ILE A 93 11.45 -2.51 7.77
N ALA A 94 10.41 -2.92 8.50
CA ALA A 94 9.02 -2.63 8.17
C ALA A 94 8.78 -1.14 7.92
N VAL A 95 9.40 -0.25 8.71
CA VAL A 95 9.22 1.20 8.58
C VAL A 95 9.74 1.71 7.24
N LEU A 96 10.93 1.24 6.82
CA LEU A 96 11.51 1.63 5.55
C LEU A 96 10.70 1.08 4.36
N LEU A 97 10.24 -0.17 4.46
CA LEU A 97 9.43 -0.79 3.41
C LEU A 97 8.06 -0.10 3.28
N PHE A 98 7.40 0.28 4.38
CA PHE A 98 6.17 1.06 4.33
C PHE A 98 6.40 2.47 3.78
N LEU A 99 7.54 3.10 4.08
CA LEU A 99 7.89 4.39 3.47
C LEU A 99 8.05 4.27 1.95
N LEU A 100 8.75 3.26 1.48
CA LEU A 100 8.93 3.02 0.05
C LEU A 100 7.59 2.73 -0.63
N SER A 101 6.76 1.87 -0.01
CA SER A 101 5.40 1.60 -0.49
C SER A 101 4.55 2.88 -0.54
N LEU A 102 4.61 3.74 0.48
CA LEU A 102 3.88 5.01 0.50
C LEU A 102 4.30 5.95 -0.64
N ILE A 103 5.60 6.10 -0.89
CA ILE A 103 6.10 6.96 -1.99
C ILE A 103 5.57 6.45 -3.33
N THR A 104 5.69 5.15 -3.59
CA THR A 104 5.20 4.54 -4.83
C THR A 104 3.67 4.53 -4.94
N VAL A 105 2.93 4.42 -3.82
CA VAL A 105 1.47 4.63 -3.79
C VAL A 105 1.11 6.04 -4.27
N LEU A 106 1.79 7.06 -3.75
CA LEU A 106 1.50 8.45 -4.15
C LEU A 106 1.76 8.67 -5.64
N GLU A 107 2.80 8.05 -6.19
CA GLU A 107 3.12 8.12 -7.61
C GLU A 107 2.06 7.42 -8.47
N VAL A 108 1.69 6.19 -8.13
CA VAL A 108 0.69 5.39 -8.86
C VAL A 108 -0.69 6.04 -8.79
N GLN A 109 -1.14 6.42 -7.61
CA GLN A 109 -2.47 7.02 -7.43
C GLN A 109 -2.52 8.46 -7.93
N GLY A 110 -1.41 9.19 -7.80
CA GLY A 110 -1.28 10.52 -8.38
C GLY A 110 -1.41 10.50 -9.91
N TYR A 111 -0.74 9.56 -10.58
CA TYR A 111 -0.89 9.36 -12.01
C TYR A 111 -2.33 9.02 -12.40
N TRP A 112 -2.96 8.09 -11.66
CA TRP A 112 -4.35 7.70 -11.93
C TRP A 112 -5.33 8.89 -11.83
N ILE A 113 -5.21 9.70 -10.79
CA ILE A 113 -6.12 10.83 -10.53
C ILE A 113 -5.83 12.04 -11.45
N LEU A 114 -4.54 12.37 -11.64
CA LEU A 114 -4.12 13.62 -12.29
C LEU A 114 -3.62 13.42 -13.71
N GLY A 115 -3.09 12.25 -14.03
CA GLY A 115 -2.47 11.95 -15.32
C GLY A 115 -3.38 11.23 -16.30
N THR A 116 -4.58 10.80 -15.86
CA THR A 116 -5.54 10.12 -16.73
C THR A 116 -6.90 10.82 -16.75
N GLN A 117 -7.77 10.42 -17.67
CA GLN A 117 -9.17 10.88 -17.73
C GLN A 117 -10.12 10.04 -16.87
N ALA A 118 -9.60 9.39 -15.82
CA ALA A 118 -10.38 8.47 -14.98
C ALA A 118 -11.62 9.14 -14.37
N ILE A 119 -11.48 10.39 -13.90
CA ILE A 119 -12.59 11.13 -13.28
C ILE A 119 -13.65 11.49 -14.32
N GLU A 120 -13.24 11.86 -15.54
CA GLU A 120 -14.15 12.25 -16.62
C GLU A 120 -14.94 11.03 -17.15
N LEU A 121 -14.29 9.88 -17.28
CA LEU A 121 -14.85 8.67 -17.87
C LEU A 121 -15.60 7.78 -16.87
N LEU A 122 -15.11 7.71 -15.62
CA LEU A 122 -15.66 6.83 -14.57
C LEU A 122 -16.45 7.60 -13.49
N GLY A 123 -16.41 8.93 -13.54
CA GLY A 123 -17.04 9.78 -12.54
C GLY A 123 -16.22 9.94 -11.25
N THR A 124 -16.78 10.69 -10.30
CA THR A 124 -16.12 11.00 -9.03
C THR A 124 -15.85 9.76 -8.17
N GLU A 125 -16.54 8.64 -8.41
CA GLU A 125 -16.32 7.37 -7.73
C GLU A 125 -14.92 6.80 -8.01
N ALA A 126 -14.30 7.16 -9.15
CA ALA A 126 -12.94 6.77 -9.51
C ALA A 126 -11.88 7.27 -8.51
N ILE A 127 -12.19 8.26 -7.67
CA ILE A 127 -11.29 8.81 -6.65
C ILE A 127 -11.35 8.02 -5.33
N ILE A 128 -12.46 7.35 -5.04
CA ILE A 128 -12.71 6.72 -3.73
C ILE A 128 -11.62 5.69 -3.40
N MET A 129 -11.37 4.74 -4.32
CA MET A 129 -10.36 3.69 -4.08
C MET A 129 -8.93 4.25 -4.00
N PRO A 130 -8.47 5.13 -4.92
CA PRO A 130 -7.18 5.79 -4.77
C PRO A 130 -6.99 6.49 -3.43
N MET A 131 -7.97 7.27 -2.99
CA MET A 131 -7.91 7.97 -1.70
C MET A 131 -7.84 7.00 -0.51
N LEU A 132 -8.62 5.91 -0.54
CA LEU A 132 -8.58 4.87 0.48
C LEU A 132 -7.18 4.23 0.57
N VAL A 133 -6.56 3.94 -0.57
CA VAL A 133 -5.21 3.37 -0.65
C VAL A 133 -4.18 4.34 -0.09
N ILE A 134 -4.24 5.63 -0.45
CA ILE A 134 -3.34 6.66 0.06
C ILE A 134 -3.47 6.78 1.60
N VAL A 135 -4.69 6.92 2.11
CA VAL A 135 -4.94 7.07 3.56
C VAL A 135 -4.44 5.85 4.32
N THR A 136 -4.71 4.64 3.81
CA THR A 136 -4.24 3.39 4.43
C THR A 136 -2.71 3.33 4.44
N SER A 137 -2.04 3.72 3.36
CA SER A 137 -0.57 3.71 3.26
C SER A 137 0.07 4.71 4.24
N ILE A 138 -0.50 5.91 4.37
CA ILE A 138 -0.09 6.91 5.35
C ILE A 138 -0.24 6.34 6.77
N PHE A 139 -1.41 5.76 7.07
CA PHE A 139 -1.66 5.15 8.38
C PHE A 139 -0.65 4.06 8.71
N LEU A 140 -0.38 3.12 7.79
CA LEU A 140 0.54 2.00 8.01
C LEU A 140 1.99 2.48 8.21
N TYR A 141 2.42 3.48 7.46
CA TYR A 141 3.74 4.08 7.67
C TYR A 141 3.87 4.68 9.08
N PHE A 142 2.95 5.56 9.49
CA PHE A 142 3.01 6.19 10.81
C PHE A 142 2.81 5.19 11.94
N TYR A 143 1.96 4.19 11.76
CA TYR A 143 1.78 3.10 12.72
C TYR A 143 3.07 2.30 12.93
N SER A 144 3.75 1.91 11.84
CA SER A 144 5.02 1.19 11.92
C SER A 144 6.13 2.03 12.57
N LYS A 145 6.16 3.34 12.29
CA LYS A 145 7.06 4.30 12.92
C LYS A 145 6.81 4.40 14.43
N GLY A 146 5.54 4.49 14.85
CA GLY A 146 5.14 4.47 16.25
C GLY A 146 5.52 3.15 16.95
N ALA A 147 5.31 2.01 16.28
CA ALA A 147 5.72 0.71 16.80
C ALA A 147 7.25 0.61 17.02
N ARG A 148 8.05 1.23 16.13
CA ARG A 148 9.50 1.33 16.31
C ARG A 148 9.87 2.21 17.49
N GLN A 149 9.22 3.37 17.66
CA GLN A 149 9.47 4.31 18.77
C GLN A 149 9.12 3.70 20.13
N ASN A 150 8.11 2.84 20.18
CA ASN A 150 7.71 2.10 21.39
C ASN A 150 8.56 0.84 21.65
N ASN A 151 9.66 0.64 20.90
CA ASN A 151 10.52 -0.54 20.98
C ASN A 151 9.80 -1.88 20.76
N TRP A 152 8.70 -1.89 20.01
CA TRP A 152 7.99 -3.12 19.62
C TRP A 152 8.68 -3.85 18.46
N LEU A 153 9.49 -3.15 17.68
CA LEU A 153 10.26 -3.69 16.56
C LEU A 153 11.73 -3.87 16.95
N ALA A 154 12.32 -5.02 16.56
CA ALA A 154 13.71 -5.39 16.83
C ALA A 154 14.62 -5.27 15.60
#